data_3325d1fa3c35e463030b28c5430981fc
#
_entry.id   3325d1fa3c35e463030b28c5430981fc
#
_cell.length_a   1.000
_cell.length_b   1.000
_cell.length_c   1.000
_cell.angle_alpha   90.00
_cell.angle_beta   90.00
_cell.angle_gamma   90.00
#
_symmetry.space_group_name_H-M   'P 1'
#
loop_
_entity.id
_entity.type
_entity.pdbx_description
1 polymer ?
#
loop_
_entity_poly.entity_id
_entity_poly.type
_entity_poly.pdbx_seq_one_letter_code
_entity_poly.pdbx_strand_id
1 'polypeptide(L)'
;MIKIKKLDYIDDLGGTITSNFHTLKHGLLYRSSHLSKLDEENIDKLFSRYPLKNIIDLRTVEEIKQAPEKEKLPTGVNYYHFPLADDKANPAVNKDNRLDILNELVKLEGGVKSHITKLYRIVATSEMAIASYKEIFRLLLNNQNNEAFDFHCTQGKDRTGILIVLILYVLGVYLNMAINVYLSFNKYGVFRRIAIFLGMNLVVSPRKAVALNALLTAKRKYINAAIDEINQKFGSLDLYIKNIIGLTDEDIKKLRKQYVN
;
A
#
# COMPACT_ATOMS: atom_id res chain seq x y z
N MET A 1 -16.66 15.83 -1.19
CA MET A 1 -15.89 14.72 -1.82
C MET A 1 -16.90 13.76 -2.44
N ILE A 2 -16.92 13.57 -3.77
CA ILE A 2 -17.83 12.61 -4.42
C ILE A 2 -17.33 11.21 -4.09
N LYS A 3 -18.16 10.42 -3.43
CA LYS A 3 -17.85 9.05 -3.05
C LYS A 3 -17.98 8.15 -4.27
N ILE A 4 -16.91 7.48 -4.68
CA ILE A 4 -16.95 6.42 -5.69
C ILE A 4 -17.47 5.16 -5.00
N LYS A 5 -18.63 4.66 -5.44
CA LYS A 5 -19.23 3.45 -4.86
C LYS A 5 -18.28 2.26 -5.03
N LYS A 6 -18.24 1.36 -4.06
CA LYS A 6 -17.40 0.15 -4.04
C LYS A 6 -15.89 0.38 -4.00
N LEU A 7 -15.39 1.62 -4.08
CA LEU A 7 -14.01 1.94 -3.76
C LEU A 7 -13.91 2.26 -2.26
N ASP A 8 -13.09 1.52 -1.54
CA ASP A 8 -12.97 1.73 -0.09
C ASP A 8 -12.36 3.12 0.20
N TYR A 9 -11.36 3.54 -0.58
CA TYR A 9 -10.81 4.89 -0.59
C TYR A 9 -9.84 5.11 -1.77
N ILE A 10 -9.57 6.37 -2.07
CA ILE A 10 -8.44 6.87 -2.83
C ILE A 10 -7.94 8.16 -2.17
N ASP A 11 -6.64 8.32 -2.06
CA ASP A 11 -5.98 9.42 -1.36
C ASP A 11 -4.87 10.03 -2.24
N ASP A 12 -4.91 11.35 -2.43
CA ASP A 12 -3.82 12.10 -3.08
C ASP A 12 -2.75 12.39 -2.04
N LEU A 13 -1.51 12.00 -2.32
CA LEU A 13 -0.36 12.25 -1.44
C LEU A 13 0.16 13.69 -1.55
N GLY A 14 -0.36 14.48 -2.49
CA GLY A 14 -0.06 15.89 -2.65
C GLY A 14 -0.31 16.68 -1.37
N GLY A 15 0.43 17.76 -1.17
CA GLY A 15 0.39 18.56 0.05
C GLY A 15 1.15 17.98 1.24
N THR A 16 1.70 16.75 1.14
CA THR A 16 2.59 16.20 2.18
C THR A 16 3.85 17.03 2.28
N ILE A 17 4.20 17.48 3.49
CA ILE A 17 5.32 18.40 3.75
C ILE A 17 6.63 17.62 3.83
N THR A 18 7.66 18.10 3.12
CA THR A 18 9.03 17.58 3.18
C THR A 18 9.83 18.22 4.32
N SER A 19 11.04 17.71 4.59
CA SER A 19 11.96 18.24 5.59
C SER A 19 12.40 19.68 5.33
N ASN A 20 12.35 20.13 4.06
CA ASN A 20 12.70 21.48 3.65
C ASN A 20 11.48 22.40 3.52
N PHE A 21 10.35 22.03 4.13
CA PHE A 21 9.08 22.78 4.12
C PHE A 21 8.43 22.97 2.74
N HIS A 22 8.88 22.24 1.72
CA HIS A 22 8.19 22.12 0.44
C HIS A 22 7.04 21.10 0.57
N THR A 23 6.16 21.05 -0.42
CA THR A 23 5.06 20.09 -0.43
C THR A 23 5.15 19.19 -1.66
N LEU A 24 4.67 17.95 -1.55
CA LEU A 24 4.45 17.12 -2.71
C LEU A 24 3.42 17.78 -3.63
N LYS A 25 3.65 17.68 -4.93
CA LYS A 25 2.69 18.14 -5.95
C LYS A 25 1.40 17.33 -5.88
N HIS A 26 0.28 18.01 -5.98
CA HIS A 26 -1.03 17.35 -6.08
C HIS A 26 -1.22 16.67 -7.43
N GLY A 27 -2.02 15.64 -7.45
CA GLY A 27 -2.46 15.00 -8.68
C GLY A 27 -1.46 14.04 -9.33
N LEU A 28 -0.34 13.73 -8.69
CA LEU A 28 0.71 12.88 -9.26
C LEU A 28 0.84 11.51 -8.59
N LEU A 29 0.68 11.44 -7.28
CA LEU A 29 0.87 10.21 -6.51
C LEU A 29 -0.39 9.93 -5.69
N TYR A 30 -1.04 8.82 -5.97
CA TYR A 30 -2.24 8.37 -5.27
C TYR A 30 -2.01 7.02 -4.62
N ARG A 31 -2.78 6.75 -3.58
CA ARG A 31 -2.92 5.41 -3.01
C ARG A 31 -4.39 5.05 -2.89
N SER A 32 -4.74 3.80 -3.20
CA SER A 32 -6.12 3.34 -3.14
C SER A 32 -6.27 1.90 -2.64
N SER A 33 -7.50 1.43 -2.48
CA SER A 33 -7.84 0.01 -2.50
C SER A 33 -7.91 -0.48 -3.95
N HIS A 34 -7.84 -1.81 -4.17
CA HIS A 34 -7.94 -2.38 -5.51
C HIS A 34 -9.24 -1.98 -6.23
N LEU A 35 -9.17 -1.88 -7.55
CA LEU A 35 -10.24 -1.37 -8.41
C LEU A 35 -11.22 -2.46 -8.89
N SER A 36 -10.91 -3.73 -8.68
CA SER A 36 -11.66 -4.87 -9.25
C SER A 36 -13.16 -4.89 -8.89
N LYS A 37 -13.55 -4.25 -7.78
CA LYS A 37 -14.95 -4.16 -7.33
C LYS A 37 -15.75 -3.09 -8.07
N LEU A 38 -15.09 -2.21 -8.80
CA LEU A 38 -15.75 -1.15 -9.53
C LEU A 38 -16.45 -1.74 -10.75
N ASP A 39 -17.65 -1.26 -11.00
CA ASP A 39 -18.36 -1.42 -12.27
C ASP A 39 -17.93 -0.31 -13.22
N GLU A 40 -18.35 -0.40 -14.48
CA GLU A 40 -17.99 0.51 -15.56
C GLU A 40 -18.30 1.97 -15.19
N GLU A 41 -19.51 2.24 -14.69
CA GLU A 41 -19.90 3.59 -14.26
C GLU A 41 -18.96 4.19 -13.21
N ASN A 42 -18.51 3.38 -12.24
CA ASN A 42 -17.61 3.84 -11.19
C ASN A 42 -16.16 3.91 -11.66
N ILE A 43 -15.74 3.12 -12.65
CA ILE A 43 -14.46 3.29 -13.35
C ILE A 43 -14.45 4.62 -14.09
N ASP A 44 -15.47 4.92 -14.89
CA ASP A 44 -15.59 6.19 -15.61
C ASP A 44 -15.54 7.39 -14.66
N LYS A 45 -16.27 7.32 -13.55
CA LYS A 45 -16.24 8.35 -12.50
C LYS A 45 -14.87 8.51 -11.87
N LEU A 46 -14.15 7.41 -11.65
CA LEU A 46 -12.79 7.44 -11.08
C LEU A 46 -11.84 8.17 -12.03
N PHE A 47 -11.78 7.73 -13.29
CA PHE A 47 -10.83 8.25 -14.26
C PHE A 47 -11.20 9.65 -14.79
N SER A 48 -12.48 10.04 -14.78
CA SER A 48 -12.88 11.43 -15.07
C SER A 48 -12.49 12.40 -13.96
N ARG A 49 -12.39 11.92 -12.71
CA ARG A 49 -12.07 12.77 -11.56
C ARG A 49 -10.58 12.83 -11.25
N TYR A 50 -9.88 11.71 -11.41
CA TYR A 50 -8.47 11.58 -11.11
C TYR A 50 -7.70 11.29 -12.41
N PRO A 51 -6.66 12.07 -12.73
CA PRO A 51 -5.94 11.94 -14.01
C PRO A 51 -4.99 10.73 -14.01
N LEU A 52 -5.46 9.59 -13.53
CA LEU A 52 -4.67 8.37 -13.39
C LEU A 52 -4.23 7.85 -14.76
N LYS A 53 -2.94 7.61 -14.92
CA LYS A 53 -2.34 7.04 -16.13
C LYS A 53 -1.61 5.74 -15.87
N ASN A 54 -1.09 5.57 -14.67
CA ASN A 54 -0.28 4.42 -14.31
C ASN A 54 -0.85 3.76 -13.05
N ILE A 55 -1.33 2.54 -13.17
CA ILE A 55 -1.86 1.73 -12.08
C ILE A 55 -0.80 0.71 -11.67
N ILE A 56 -0.37 0.78 -10.42
CA ILE A 56 0.65 -0.10 -9.83
C ILE A 56 -0.03 -1.07 -8.86
N ASP A 57 -0.24 -2.30 -9.32
CA ASP A 57 -0.84 -3.37 -8.54
C ASP A 57 0.23 -4.18 -7.80
N LEU A 58 0.17 -4.16 -6.47
CA LEU A 58 1.12 -4.83 -5.56
C LEU A 58 0.59 -6.18 -5.05
N ARG A 59 -0.53 -6.65 -5.58
CA ARG A 59 -1.16 -7.91 -5.16
C ARG A 59 -0.37 -9.13 -5.65
N THR A 60 -0.61 -10.26 -5.01
CA THR A 60 -0.08 -11.55 -5.48
C THR A 60 -0.80 -11.99 -6.76
N VAL A 61 -0.22 -12.95 -7.47
CA VAL A 61 -0.82 -13.50 -8.70
C VAL A 61 -2.21 -14.09 -8.42
N GLU A 62 -2.36 -14.79 -7.30
CA GLU A 62 -3.62 -15.41 -6.93
C GLU A 62 -4.70 -14.40 -6.54
N GLU A 63 -4.34 -13.33 -5.81
CA GLU A 63 -5.26 -12.22 -5.53
C GLU A 63 -5.81 -11.55 -6.80
N ILE A 64 -4.97 -11.43 -7.85
CA ILE A 64 -5.40 -10.87 -9.14
C ILE A 64 -6.32 -11.84 -9.88
N LYS A 65 -6.02 -13.15 -9.88
CA LYS A 65 -6.91 -14.15 -10.49
C LYS A 65 -8.30 -14.15 -9.86
N GLN A 66 -8.37 -14.04 -8.53
CA GLN A 66 -9.65 -13.98 -7.80
C GLN A 66 -10.40 -12.67 -8.00
N ALA A 67 -9.71 -11.58 -8.27
CA ALA A 67 -10.28 -10.25 -8.40
C ALA A 67 -9.59 -9.43 -9.52
N PRO A 68 -9.77 -9.80 -10.79
CA PRO A 68 -9.13 -9.14 -11.92
C PRO A 68 -9.66 -7.70 -12.10
N GLU A 69 -8.81 -6.80 -12.59
CA GLU A 69 -9.17 -5.39 -12.80
C GLU A 69 -8.59 -4.78 -14.08
N LYS A 70 -7.51 -5.35 -14.63
CA LYS A 70 -6.81 -4.82 -15.80
C LYS A 70 -7.75 -4.57 -16.99
N GLU A 71 -8.66 -5.51 -17.24
CA GLU A 71 -9.60 -5.47 -18.36
C GLU A 71 -10.69 -4.41 -18.20
N LYS A 72 -10.82 -3.84 -17.00
CA LYS A 72 -11.78 -2.76 -16.69
C LYS A 72 -11.20 -1.37 -16.88
N LEU A 73 -9.88 -1.26 -17.05
CA LEU A 73 -9.21 0.02 -17.14
C LEU A 73 -9.46 0.69 -18.51
N PRO A 74 -9.63 2.01 -18.56
CA PRO A 74 -9.81 2.73 -19.82
C PRO A 74 -8.59 2.58 -20.74
N THR A 75 -8.83 2.70 -22.04
CA THR A 75 -7.78 2.74 -23.06
C THR A 75 -6.78 3.85 -22.77
N GLY A 76 -5.48 3.53 -22.87
CA GLY A 76 -4.39 4.47 -22.62
C GLY A 76 -4.00 4.61 -21.14
N VAL A 77 -4.55 3.78 -20.26
CA VAL A 77 -4.08 3.59 -18.90
C VAL A 77 -3.08 2.43 -18.88
N ASN A 78 -1.92 2.65 -18.30
CA ASN A 78 -0.90 1.62 -18.13
C ASN A 78 -1.17 0.83 -16.84
N TYR A 79 -1.09 -0.48 -16.93
CA TYR A 79 -1.21 -1.38 -15.77
C TYR A 79 0.09 -2.14 -15.58
N TYR A 80 0.66 -2.02 -14.38
CA TYR A 80 1.89 -2.67 -13.97
C TYR A 80 1.63 -3.56 -12.76
N HIS A 81 2.09 -4.80 -12.85
CA HIS A 81 2.01 -5.76 -11.75
C HIS A 81 3.38 -5.94 -11.12
N PHE A 82 3.54 -5.46 -9.88
CA PHE A 82 4.76 -5.55 -9.09
C PHE A 82 4.48 -6.16 -7.71
N PRO A 83 4.38 -7.49 -7.60
CA PRO A 83 4.02 -8.15 -6.35
C PRO A 83 5.08 -7.89 -5.28
N LEU A 84 4.64 -7.59 -4.06
CA LEU A 84 5.52 -7.37 -2.89
C LEU A 84 5.56 -8.57 -1.94
N ALA A 85 4.80 -9.60 -2.20
CA ALA A 85 4.80 -10.86 -1.46
C ALA A 85 4.28 -11.98 -2.37
N ASP A 86 4.69 -13.19 -2.10
CA ASP A 86 4.15 -14.39 -2.73
C ASP A 86 2.85 -14.85 -2.06
N ASP A 87 2.16 -15.81 -2.68
CA ASP A 87 0.91 -16.37 -2.16
C ASP A 87 1.11 -17.12 -0.83
N LYS A 88 2.31 -17.62 -0.56
CA LYS A 88 2.67 -18.32 0.69
C LYS A 88 2.74 -17.38 1.89
N ALA A 89 3.08 -16.11 1.65
CA ALA A 89 3.13 -15.10 2.69
C ALA A 89 1.74 -14.64 3.15
N ASN A 90 0.69 -14.93 2.37
CA ASN A 90 -0.69 -14.54 2.68
C ASN A 90 -1.62 -15.77 2.75
N PRO A 91 -1.74 -16.45 3.90
CA PRO A 91 -2.57 -17.65 4.06
C PRO A 91 -4.07 -17.41 3.83
N ALA A 92 -4.46 -16.14 3.66
CA ALA A 92 -5.84 -15.75 3.39
C ALA A 92 -6.22 -15.82 1.89
N VAL A 93 -5.23 -15.94 1.00
CA VAL A 93 -5.42 -15.85 -0.47
C VAL A 93 -6.32 -16.97 -0.99
N ASN A 94 -6.25 -18.15 -0.40
CA ASN A 94 -6.98 -19.34 -0.90
C ASN A 94 -8.33 -19.59 -0.19
N LYS A 95 -8.92 -18.58 0.45
CA LYS A 95 -10.14 -18.76 1.22
C LYS A 95 -11.22 -17.74 0.86
N ASP A 96 -12.36 -18.26 0.42
CA ASP A 96 -13.52 -17.46 0.01
C ASP A 96 -14.25 -16.79 1.19
N ASN A 97 -14.12 -17.38 2.40
CA ASN A 97 -14.87 -16.94 3.57
C ASN A 97 -13.95 -16.23 4.58
N ARG A 98 -14.30 -15.00 4.95
CA ARG A 98 -13.59 -14.22 5.97
C ARG A 98 -13.49 -14.89 7.34
N LEU A 99 -14.47 -15.70 7.72
CA LEU A 99 -14.46 -16.44 8.98
C LEU A 99 -13.41 -17.55 8.96
N ASP A 100 -13.22 -18.21 7.82
CA ASP A 100 -12.20 -19.26 7.67
C ASP A 100 -10.79 -18.66 7.70
N ILE A 101 -10.61 -17.49 7.07
CA ILE A 101 -9.38 -16.69 7.18
C ILE A 101 -9.06 -16.39 8.65
N LEU A 102 -10.04 -15.88 9.40
CA LEU A 102 -9.88 -15.59 10.83
C LEU A 102 -9.58 -16.84 11.65
N ASN A 103 -10.27 -17.95 11.38
CA ASN A 103 -10.07 -19.22 12.07
C ASN A 103 -8.62 -19.71 11.91
N GLU A 104 -8.08 -19.65 10.70
CA GLU A 104 -6.69 -20.03 10.43
C GLU A 104 -5.70 -19.07 11.09
N LEU A 105 -5.91 -17.77 10.92
CA LEU A 105 -5.02 -16.76 11.47
C LEU A 105 -4.94 -16.79 13.01
N VAL A 106 -6.04 -17.16 13.68
CA VAL A 106 -6.02 -17.30 15.15
C VAL A 106 -5.26 -18.55 15.61
N LYS A 107 -5.15 -19.59 14.75
CA LYS A 107 -4.39 -20.82 15.02
C LYS A 107 -2.88 -20.64 14.79
N LEU A 108 -2.46 -19.58 14.07
CA LEU A 108 -1.04 -19.35 13.80
C LEU A 108 -0.25 -19.17 15.10
N GLU A 109 0.95 -19.74 15.13
CA GLU A 109 1.89 -19.54 16.22
C GLU A 109 2.21 -18.04 16.41
N GLY A 110 2.09 -17.54 17.65
CA GLY A 110 2.18 -16.12 17.95
C GLY A 110 0.99 -15.26 17.52
N GLY A 111 -0.04 -15.88 16.88
CA GLY A 111 -1.29 -15.25 16.48
C GLY A 111 -1.16 -14.21 15.37
N VAL A 112 -2.30 -13.61 15.01
CA VAL A 112 -2.43 -12.66 13.88
C VAL A 112 -1.44 -11.49 13.94
N LYS A 113 -1.15 -10.98 15.13
CA LYS A 113 -0.22 -9.82 15.28
C LYS A 113 1.20 -10.19 14.88
N SER A 114 1.67 -11.38 15.25
CA SER A 114 2.99 -11.90 14.87
C SER A 114 3.05 -12.13 13.36
N HIS A 115 2.01 -12.73 12.79
CA HIS A 115 1.91 -12.97 11.36
C HIS A 115 1.98 -11.66 10.55
N ILE A 116 1.20 -10.65 10.92
CA ILE A 116 1.27 -9.33 10.25
C ILE A 116 2.67 -8.73 10.37
N THR A 117 3.29 -8.80 11.56
CA THR A 117 4.65 -8.29 11.76
C THR A 117 5.65 -8.99 10.84
N LYS A 118 5.56 -10.33 10.71
CA LYS A 118 6.39 -11.12 9.79
C LYS A 118 6.15 -10.72 8.34
N LEU A 119 4.89 -10.53 7.94
CA LEU A 119 4.52 -10.07 6.59
C LEU A 119 5.18 -8.72 6.27
N TYR A 120 5.15 -7.75 7.20
CA TYR A 120 5.78 -6.45 6.98
C TYR A 120 7.29 -6.56 6.77
N ARG A 121 7.97 -7.44 7.50
CA ARG A 121 9.41 -7.71 7.30
C ARG A 121 9.68 -8.32 5.92
N ILE A 122 8.88 -9.31 5.49
CA ILE A 122 8.98 -9.94 4.17
C ILE A 122 8.76 -8.89 3.06
N VAL A 123 7.68 -8.13 3.13
CA VAL A 123 7.36 -7.09 2.15
C VAL A 123 8.45 -6.01 2.08
N ALA A 124 9.14 -5.73 3.17
CA ALA A 124 10.21 -4.74 3.19
C ALA A 124 11.54 -5.25 2.58
N THR A 125 11.85 -6.56 2.69
CA THR A 125 13.22 -7.05 2.48
C THR A 125 13.35 -8.31 1.64
N SER A 126 12.27 -8.91 1.14
CA SER A 126 12.37 -10.06 0.24
C SER A 126 12.93 -9.67 -1.14
N GLU A 127 13.58 -10.59 -1.82
CA GLU A 127 14.12 -10.38 -3.18
C GLU A 127 13.02 -9.94 -4.15
N MET A 128 11.83 -10.55 -4.08
CA MET A 128 10.68 -10.19 -4.88
C MET A 128 10.26 -8.72 -4.63
N ALA A 129 10.14 -8.31 -3.38
CA ALA A 129 9.76 -6.95 -3.03
C ALA A 129 10.84 -5.94 -3.48
N ILE A 130 12.12 -6.25 -3.28
CA ILE A 130 13.23 -5.42 -3.74
C ILE A 130 13.22 -5.25 -5.26
N ALA A 131 13.01 -6.33 -6.02
CA ALA A 131 12.89 -6.26 -7.47
C ALA A 131 11.72 -5.36 -7.89
N SER A 132 10.56 -5.50 -7.24
CA SER A 132 9.39 -4.66 -7.49
C SER A 132 9.65 -3.19 -7.14
N TYR A 133 10.31 -2.89 -6.03
CA TYR A 133 10.68 -1.51 -5.67
C TYR A 133 11.60 -0.87 -6.71
N LYS A 134 12.61 -1.60 -7.20
CA LYS A 134 13.51 -1.12 -8.27
C LYS A 134 12.73 -0.68 -9.50
N GLU A 135 11.81 -1.53 -9.98
CA GLU A 135 11.00 -1.22 -11.16
C GLU A 135 10.04 -0.05 -10.93
N ILE A 136 9.41 0.03 -9.75
CA ILE A 136 8.55 1.16 -9.40
C ILE A 136 9.33 2.47 -9.39
N PHE A 137 10.49 2.52 -8.75
CA PHE A 137 11.32 3.74 -8.76
C PHE A 137 11.85 4.07 -10.16
N ARG A 138 12.15 3.07 -10.99
CA ARG A 138 12.50 3.28 -12.41
C ARG A 138 11.36 3.93 -13.20
N LEU A 139 10.12 3.48 -13.00
CA LEU A 139 8.94 4.11 -13.62
C LEU A 139 8.77 5.56 -13.13
N LEU A 140 8.90 5.81 -11.84
CA LEU A 140 8.81 7.16 -11.28
C LEU A 140 9.89 8.09 -11.85
N LEU A 141 11.12 7.62 -12.01
CA LEU A 141 12.23 8.38 -12.62
C LEU A 141 11.98 8.71 -14.10
N ASN A 142 11.32 7.82 -14.82
CA ASN A 142 11.05 7.97 -16.25
C ASN A 142 9.75 8.74 -16.57
N ASN A 143 9.05 9.23 -15.56
CA ASN A 143 7.81 9.98 -15.70
C ASN A 143 8.06 11.41 -16.18
N GLN A 144 8.37 11.59 -17.46
CA GLN A 144 8.65 12.92 -18.05
C GLN A 144 7.39 13.76 -18.29
N ASN A 145 6.23 13.13 -18.39
CA ASN A 145 4.95 13.78 -18.73
C ASN A 145 4.16 14.22 -17.50
N ASN A 146 4.69 14.10 -16.30
CA ASN A 146 3.97 14.32 -15.04
C ASN A 146 2.66 13.52 -14.96
N GLU A 147 2.68 12.27 -15.43
CA GLU A 147 1.54 11.37 -15.36
C GLU A 147 1.29 10.91 -13.92
N ALA A 148 0.03 10.74 -13.57
CA ALA A 148 -0.36 10.30 -12.25
C ALA A 148 -0.24 8.78 -12.07
N PHE A 149 0.23 8.37 -10.90
CA PHE A 149 0.32 6.99 -10.44
C PHE A 149 -0.70 6.72 -9.34
N ASP A 150 -1.38 5.58 -9.43
CA ASP A 150 -2.10 5.00 -8.30
C ASP A 150 -1.41 3.72 -7.83
N PHE A 151 -1.10 3.66 -6.54
CA PHE A 151 -0.49 2.49 -5.90
C PHE A 151 -1.52 1.79 -5.05
N HIS A 152 -1.77 0.52 -5.31
CA HIS A 152 -2.69 -0.24 -4.49
C HIS A 152 -2.23 -1.70 -4.27
N CYS A 153 -2.80 -2.32 -3.27
CA CYS A 153 -2.86 -3.75 -3.06
C CYS A 153 -4.33 -4.12 -2.83
N THR A 154 -4.66 -5.15 -2.10
CA THR A 154 -6.07 -5.50 -1.84
C THR A 154 -6.80 -4.40 -1.05
N GLN A 155 -6.23 -3.91 0.05
CA GLN A 155 -6.83 -2.85 0.87
C GLN A 155 -6.10 -1.50 0.74
N GLY A 156 -4.97 -1.44 0.04
CA GLY A 156 -4.11 -0.26 0.03
C GLY A 156 -3.46 0.08 1.37
N LYS A 157 -3.49 -0.82 2.34
CA LYS A 157 -3.05 -0.61 3.72
C LYS A 157 -1.60 -1.02 3.94
N ASP A 158 -1.30 -2.32 3.82
CA ASP A 158 -0.04 -2.90 4.28
C ASP A 158 1.07 -2.76 3.22
N ARG A 159 1.01 -3.50 2.13
CA ARG A 159 2.01 -3.46 1.04
C ARG A 159 2.13 -2.05 0.45
N THR A 160 1.01 -1.45 0.12
CA THR A 160 0.96 -0.06 -0.35
C THR A 160 1.51 0.91 0.69
N GLY A 161 1.18 0.71 1.97
CA GLY A 161 1.65 1.56 3.04
C GLY A 161 3.17 1.56 3.19
N ILE A 162 3.82 0.39 3.07
CA ILE A 162 5.29 0.29 3.11
C ILE A 162 5.90 1.01 1.89
N LEU A 163 5.40 0.75 0.68
CA LEU A 163 5.87 1.43 -0.53
C LEU A 163 5.73 2.95 -0.41
N ILE A 164 4.58 3.45 0.06
CA ILE A 164 4.36 4.89 0.22
C ILE A 164 5.34 5.51 1.22
N VAL A 165 5.64 4.81 2.33
CA VAL A 165 6.67 5.30 3.28
C VAL A 165 8.03 5.40 2.60
N LEU A 166 8.43 4.42 1.77
CA LEU A 166 9.69 4.46 1.02
C LEU A 166 9.71 5.62 0.01
N ILE A 167 8.64 5.79 -0.78
CA ILE A 167 8.52 6.90 -1.76
C ILE A 167 8.61 8.25 -1.04
N LEU A 168 7.82 8.46 0.00
CA LEU A 168 7.82 9.72 0.75
C LEU A 168 9.18 10.02 1.37
N TYR A 169 9.87 9.01 1.89
CA TYR A 169 11.22 9.16 2.44
C TYR A 169 12.23 9.61 1.36
N VAL A 170 12.22 8.98 0.18
CA VAL A 170 13.05 9.37 -0.97
C VAL A 170 12.75 10.81 -1.41
N LEU A 171 11.48 11.21 -1.39
CA LEU A 171 11.05 12.57 -1.73
C LEU A 171 11.38 13.62 -0.64
N GLY A 172 12.01 13.20 0.46
CA GLY A 172 12.49 14.10 1.51
C GLY A 172 11.49 14.38 2.61
N VAL A 173 10.44 13.59 2.75
CA VAL A 173 9.53 13.65 3.89
C VAL A 173 10.20 13.00 5.11
N TYR A 174 10.13 13.64 6.27
CA TYR A 174 10.62 13.01 7.51
C TYR A 174 9.94 11.67 7.76
N LEU A 175 10.71 10.65 8.16
CA LEU A 175 10.21 9.29 8.34
C LEU A 175 8.97 9.22 9.24
N ASN A 176 8.95 9.96 10.34
CA ASN A 176 7.77 10.01 11.23
C ASN A 176 6.53 10.59 10.55
N MET A 177 6.69 11.56 9.63
CA MET A 177 5.59 12.12 8.84
C MET A 177 5.11 11.13 7.79
N ALA A 178 6.03 10.44 7.10
CA ALA A 178 5.69 9.37 6.17
C ALA A 178 4.91 8.24 6.87
N ILE A 179 5.31 7.87 8.09
CA ILE A 179 4.56 6.91 8.93
C ILE A 179 3.17 7.46 9.29
N ASN A 180 3.02 8.76 9.55
CA ASN A 180 1.70 9.34 9.81
C ASN A 180 0.79 9.31 8.57
N VAL A 181 1.35 9.49 7.37
CA VAL A 181 0.63 9.27 6.09
C VAL A 181 0.21 7.81 5.95
N TYR A 182 1.06 6.85 6.29
CA TYR A 182 0.65 5.44 6.36
C TYR A 182 -0.52 5.22 7.34
N LEU A 183 -0.44 5.80 8.54
CA LEU A 183 -1.48 5.67 9.58
C LEU A 183 -2.78 6.39 9.22
N SER A 184 -2.77 7.36 8.29
CA SER A 184 -3.97 8.07 7.83
C SER A 184 -5.00 7.14 7.19
N PHE A 185 -4.59 5.95 6.73
CA PHE A 185 -5.50 4.87 6.33
C PHE A 185 -6.61 4.62 7.34
N ASN A 186 -6.32 4.78 8.63
CA ASN A 186 -7.29 4.54 9.70
C ASN A 186 -8.47 5.53 9.69
N LYS A 187 -8.39 6.64 8.96
CA LYS A 187 -9.50 7.58 8.76
C LYS A 187 -10.61 6.98 7.88
N TYR A 188 -10.23 6.03 7.00
CA TYR A 188 -11.17 5.41 6.07
C TYR A 188 -11.90 4.22 6.71
N GLY A 189 -13.19 4.11 6.45
CA GLY A 189 -14.02 2.99 6.90
C GLY A 189 -14.16 2.85 8.43
N VAL A 190 -13.98 3.92 9.21
CA VAL A 190 -14.06 3.89 10.68
C VAL A 190 -15.39 3.30 11.15
N PHE A 191 -16.51 3.80 10.66
CA PHE A 191 -17.85 3.30 11.05
C PHE A 191 -18.03 1.83 10.69
N ARG A 192 -17.55 1.41 9.51
CA ARG A 192 -17.60 0.00 9.10
C ARG A 192 -16.77 -0.89 10.03
N ARG A 193 -15.57 -0.43 10.44
CA ARG A 193 -14.74 -1.17 11.40
C ARG A 193 -15.39 -1.27 12.78
N ILE A 194 -16.00 -0.20 13.25
CA ILE A 194 -16.73 -0.18 14.52
C ILE A 194 -17.93 -1.15 14.45
N ALA A 195 -18.72 -1.08 13.39
CA ALA A 195 -19.87 -1.98 13.21
C ALA A 195 -19.44 -3.45 13.13
N ILE A 196 -18.37 -3.76 12.40
CA ILE A 196 -17.80 -5.10 12.33
C ILE A 196 -17.30 -5.54 13.72
N PHE A 197 -16.60 -4.68 14.45
CA PHE A 197 -16.06 -5.00 15.77
C PHE A 197 -17.19 -5.26 16.79
N LEU A 198 -18.22 -4.43 16.83
CA LEU A 198 -19.37 -4.60 17.71
C LEU A 198 -20.17 -5.86 17.35
N GLY A 199 -20.49 -6.07 16.09
CA GLY A 199 -21.20 -7.26 15.63
C GLY A 199 -20.42 -8.54 15.91
N MET A 200 -19.11 -8.52 15.72
CA MET A 200 -18.25 -9.68 15.98
C MET A 200 -18.11 -10.00 17.48
N ASN A 201 -18.09 -8.99 18.36
CA ASN A 201 -18.06 -9.25 19.82
C ASN A 201 -19.34 -9.92 20.32
N LEU A 202 -20.46 -9.77 19.62
CA LEU A 202 -21.74 -10.43 19.96
C LEU A 202 -21.80 -11.86 19.42
N VAL A 203 -21.11 -12.16 18.32
CA VAL A 203 -21.26 -13.43 17.56
C VAL A 203 -20.00 -14.31 17.61
N VAL A 204 -18.83 -13.72 17.88
CA VAL A 204 -17.52 -14.41 17.79
C VAL A 204 -16.69 -14.18 19.05
N SER A 205 -15.77 -15.11 19.32
CA SER A 205 -14.91 -14.99 20.50
C SER A 205 -14.08 -13.68 20.52
N PRO A 206 -13.78 -13.12 21.71
CA PRO A 206 -12.95 -11.90 21.83
C PRO A 206 -11.60 -12.00 21.13
N ARG A 207 -11.01 -13.21 21.06
CA ARG A 207 -9.75 -13.46 20.34
C ARG A 207 -9.89 -13.16 18.84
N LYS A 208 -10.98 -13.57 18.22
CA LYS A 208 -11.25 -13.32 16.78
C LYS A 208 -11.53 -11.84 16.52
N ALA A 209 -12.25 -11.17 17.42
CA ALA A 209 -12.48 -9.72 17.31
C ALA A 209 -11.17 -8.92 17.36
N VAL A 210 -10.25 -9.28 18.27
CA VAL A 210 -8.90 -8.68 18.36
C VAL A 210 -8.08 -8.96 17.09
N ALA A 211 -8.15 -10.17 16.56
CA ALA A 211 -7.49 -10.59 15.33
C ALA A 211 -8.00 -9.77 14.13
N LEU A 212 -9.31 -9.65 13.98
CA LEU A 212 -9.92 -8.87 12.91
C LEU A 212 -9.55 -7.39 12.99
N ASN A 213 -9.57 -6.79 14.19
CA ASN A 213 -9.12 -5.42 14.36
C ASN A 213 -7.65 -5.22 13.97
N ALA A 214 -6.79 -6.21 14.26
CA ALA A 214 -5.39 -6.18 13.81
C ALA A 214 -5.27 -6.20 12.29
N LEU A 215 -6.10 -6.99 11.60
CA LEU A 215 -6.14 -7.05 10.13
C LEU A 215 -6.69 -5.78 9.48
N LEU A 216 -7.62 -5.10 10.13
CA LEU A 216 -8.32 -3.93 9.56
C LEU A 216 -7.67 -2.59 9.90
N THR A 217 -6.66 -2.55 10.78
CA THR A 217 -6.10 -1.31 11.30
C THR A 217 -4.61 -1.20 10.96
N ALA A 218 -4.19 -0.05 10.42
CA ALA A 218 -2.78 0.30 10.29
C ALA A 218 -2.20 0.63 11.69
N LYS A 219 -1.04 0.07 12.03
CA LYS A 219 -0.41 0.29 13.34
C LYS A 219 1.06 0.64 13.19
N ARG A 220 1.51 1.66 13.93
CA ARG A 220 2.91 2.09 13.94
C ARG A 220 3.89 0.94 14.17
N LYS A 221 3.58 0.01 15.06
CA LYS A 221 4.44 -1.15 15.32
C LYS A 221 4.68 -2.06 14.11
N TYR A 222 3.75 -2.13 13.16
CA TYR A 222 3.91 -2.96 11.97
C TYR A 222 4.87 -2.29 10.98
N ILE A 223 4.68 -1.00 10.71
CA ILE A 223 5.59 -0.27 9.83
C ILE A 223 6.99 -0.14 10.45
N ASN A 224 7.10 0.04 11.77
CA ASN A 224 8.39 0.03 12.44
C ASN A 224 9.10 -1.32 12.25
N ALA A 225 8.39 -2.46 12.34
CA ALA A 225 8.99 -3.76 12.11
C ALA A 225 9.57 -3.92 10.70
N ALA A 226 8.97 -3.29 9.68
CA ALA A 226 9.53 -3.23 8.33
C ALA A 226 10.83 -2.40 8.29
N ILE A 227 10.83 -1.23 8.93
CA ILE A 227 11.97 -0.32 8.98
C ILE A 227 13.12 -0.93 9.79
N ASP A 228 12.81 -1.54 10.94
CA ASP A 228 13.78 -2.23 11.79
C ASP A 228 14.45 -3.38 11.04
N GLU A 229 13.69 -4.16 10.27
CA GLU A 229 14.21 -5.24 9.42
C GLU A 229 15.14 -4.71 8.33
N ILE A 230 14.78 -3.60 7.68
CA ILE A 230 15.65 -2.92 6.71
C ILE A 230 16.96 -2.49 7.38
N ASN A 231 16.87 -1.81 8.53
CA ASN A 231 18.05 -1.34 9.25
C ASN A 231 18.95 -2.49 9.72
N GLN A 232 18.34 -3.58 10.21
CA GLN A 232 19.07 -4.76 10.66
C GLN A 232 19.81 -5.46 9.50
N LYS A 233 19.19 -5.59 8.33
CA LYS A 233 19.77 -6.31 7.19
C LYS A 233 20.73 -5.47 6.37
N PHE A 234 20.46 -4.17 6.24
CA PHE A 234 21.15 -3.30 5.29
C PHE A 234 21.81 -2.09 5.94
N GLY A 235 21.82 -2.01 7.27
CA GLY A 235 22.49 -0.97 8.05
C GLY A 235 21.62 0.26 8.30
N SER A 236 20.98 0.81 7.26
CA SER A 236 20.06 1.94 7.39
C SER A 236 19.08 2.01 6.21
N LEU A 237 18.02 2.81 6.38
CA LEU A 237 17.08 3.07 5.29
C LEU A 237 17.76 3.80 4.12
N ASP A 238 18.73 4.69 4.38
CA ASP A 238 19.51 5.36 3.32
C ASP A 238 20.37 4.37 2.54
N LEU A 239 21.06 3.47 3.21
CA LEU A 239 21.86 2.42 2.57
C LEU A 239 20.98 1.47 1.77
N TYR A 240 19.79 1.15 2.29
CA TYR A 240 18.80 0.35 1.56
C TYR A 240 18.36 1.02 0.26
N ILE A 241 17.99 2.31 0.31
CA ILE A 241 17.59 3.08 -0.86
C ILE A 241 18.72 3.17 -1.90
N LYS A 242 19.95 3.46 -1.46
CA LYS A 242 21.09 3.67 -2.36
C LYS A 242 21.67 2.36 -2.89
N ASN A 243 21.96 1.41 -2.01
CA ASN A 243 22.75 0.24 -2.38
C ASN A 243 21.89 -0.96 -2.80
N ILE A 244 20.67 -1.08 -2.27
CA ILE A 244 19.82 -2.22 -2.51
C ILE A 244 18.75 -1.89 -3.57
N ILE A 245 18.02 -0.79 -3.42
CA ILE A 245 17.10 -0.32 -4.47
C ILE A 245 17.87 0.28 -5.64
N GLY A 246 19.04 0.90 -5.39
CA GLY A 246 19.96 1.35 -6.43
C GLY A 246 19.71 2.79 -6.90
N LEU A 247 19.11 3.65 -6.06
CA LEU A 247 18.93 5.07 -6.40
C LEU A 247 20.20 5.86 -6.11
N THR A 248 20.73 6.52 -7.13
CA THR A 248 21.82 7.49 -6.98
C THR A 248 21.33 8.81 -6.36
N ASP A 249 22.27 9.65 -5.90
CA ASP A 249 21.90 10.98 -5.39
C ASP A 249 21.28 11.85 -6.49
N GLU A 250 21.69 11.67 -7.74
CA GLU A 250 21.11 12.31 -8.93
C GLU A 250 19.67 11.84 -9.17
N ASP A 251 19.39 10.54 -9.03
CA ASP A 251 18.06 9.99 -9.16
C ASP A 251 17.12 10.56 -8.07
N ILE A 252 17.61 10.64 -6.84
CA ILE A 252 16.85 11.21 -5.72
C ILE A 252 16.56 12.70 -5.99
N LYS A 253 17.53 13.48 -6.46
CA LYS A 253 17.34 14.88 -6.85
C LYS A 253 16.31 15.01 -7.98
N LYS A 254 16.39 14.14 -8.99
CA LYS A 254 15.45 14.10 -10.12
C LYS A 254 14.02 13.81 -9.64
N LEU A 255 13.82 12.78 -8.80
CA LEU A 255 12.53 12.47 -8.20
C LEU A 255 11.96 13.65 -7.40
N ARG A 256 12.77 14.29 -6.57
CA ARG A 256 12.33 15.47 -5.81
C ARG A 256 11.92 16.61 -6.73
N LYS A 257 12.67 16.91 -7.78
CA LYS A 257 12.30 17.93 -8.78
C LYS A 257 10.98 17.60 -9.49
N GLN A 258 10.70 16.31 -9.76
CA GLN A 258 9.48 15.89 -10.43
C GLN A 258 8.25 15.96 -9.52
N TYR A 259 8.36 15.53 -8.26
CA TYR A 259 7.22 15.31 -7.38
C TYR A 259 7.08 16.30 -6.23
N VAL A 260 8.02 17.21 -6.02
CA VAL A 260 8.01 18.23 -4.96
C VAL A 260 7.97 19.62 -5.59
N ASN A 261 7.18 20.54 -4.97
CA ASN A 261 7.07 21.95 -5.38
C ASN A 261 8.36 22.73 -5.07
#